data_f9a2bf13420cf8cd47a6e890aeb72731
#
_entry.id   f9a2bf13420cf8cd47a6e890aeb72731
#
_cell.length_a   1.000
_cell.length_b   1.000
_cell.length_c   1.000
_cell.angle_alpha   90.00
_cell.angle_beta   90.00
_cell.angle_gamma   90.00
#
_symmetry.space_group_name_H-M   'P 1'
#
loop_
_entity.id
_entity.type
_entity.pdbx_description
1 polymer ?
#
loop_
_entity_poly.entity_id
_entity_poly.type
_entity_poly.pdbx_seq_one_letter_code
_entity_poly.pdbx_strand_id
1 'polypeptide(L)'
;MSRLIWSPLALLDVQRLYRFLAPKNPDAAKRAVQAIRQGVKVLEQQPGLGRLVHDMDDAFRDWIIDFGDPGYVVRYRINHQQVMILVVRHQKEVGF
;
A
#
# COMPACT_ATOMS: atom_id res chain seq x y z
N MET A 1 1.58 19.71 0.42
CA MET A 1 2.20 18.38 0.52
C MET A 1 1.66 17.63 1.73
N SER A 2 1.20 16.42 1.54
CA SER A 2 0.64 15.64 2.64
C SER A 2 1.74 14.84 3.33
N ARG A 3 1.58 14.62 4.64
CA ARG A 3 2.45 13.72 5.39
C ARG A 3 2.00 12.28 5.19
N LEU A 4 2.94 11.42 4.88
CA LEU A 4 2.68 9.99 4.70
C LEU A 4 2.93 9.28 6.01
N ILE A 5 1.91 8.62 6.53
CA ILE A 5 1.98 7.93 7.83
C ILE A 5 1.62 6.46 7.60
N TRP A 6 2.50 5.57 8.06
CA TRP A 6 2.26 4.13 8.00
C TRP A 6 1.64 3.67 9.32
N SER A 7 0.44 3.10 9.24
CA SER A 7 -0.16 2.51 10.44
C SER A 7 0.65 1.29 10.89
N PRO A 8 0.58 0.92 12.17
CA PRO A 8 1.24 -0.29 12.64
C PRO A 8 0.81 -1.55 11.87
N LEU A 9 -0.48 -1.65 11.52
CA LEU A 9 -0.98 -2.79 10.75
C LEU A 9 -0.39 -2.83 9.33
N ALA A 10 -0.26 -1.66 8.70
CA ALA A 10 0.34 -1.59 7.37
C ALA A 10 1.80 -2.02 7.39
N LEU A 11 2.55 -1.63 8.43
CA LEU A 11 3.93 -2.07 8.59
C LEU A 11 4.02 -3.57 8.78
N LEU A 12 3.10 -4.16 9.56
CA LEU A 12 3.04 -5.60 9.72
C LEU A 12 2.70 -6.31 8.41
N ASP A 13 1.81 -5.72 7.61
CA ASP A 13 1.49 -6.26 6.28
C ASP A 13 2.74 -6.33 5.40
N VAL A 14 3.55 -5.26 5.38
CA VAL A 14 4.77 -5.24 4.57
C VAL A 14 5.74 -6.31 5.05
N GLN A 15 5.90 -6.48 6.36
CA GLN A 15 6.75 -7.54 6.92
C GLN A 15 6.25 -8.92 6.51
N ARG A 16 4.96 -9.15 6.57
CA ARG A 16 4.35 -10.43 6.17
C ARG A 16 4.62 -10.72 4.69
N LEU A 17 4.45 -9.74 3.84
CA LEU A 17 4.71 -9.90 2.41
C LEU A 17 6.19 -10.20 2.14
N TYR A 18 7.08 -9.52 2.85
CA TYR A 18 8.52 -9.80 2.76
C TYR A 18 8.83 -11.24 3.16
N ARG A 19 8.31 -11.68 4.31
CA ARG A 19 8.57 -13.03 4.83
C ARG A 19 8.03 -14.12 3.90
N PHE A 20 6.96 -13.82 3.18
CA PHE A 20 6.39 -14.77 2.21
C PHE A 20 7.33 -14.97 1.03
N LEU A 21 7.95 -13.90 0.54
CA LEU A 21 8.80 -13.95 -0.65
C LEU A 21 10.26 -14.33 -0.35
N ALA A 22 10.79 -13.90 0.80
CA ALA A 22 12.22 -14.01 1.08
C ALA A 22 12.78 -15.44 0.99
N PRO A 23 12.08 -16.48 1.49
CA PRO A 23 12.60 -17.84 1.37
C PRO A 23 12.73 -18.33 -0.06
N LYS A 24 11.88 -17.82 -0.94
CA LYS A 24 11.88 -18.21 -2.36
C LYS A 24 12.84 -17.38 -3.18
N ASN A 25 12.88 -16.08 -2.91
CA ASN A 25 13.72 -15.15 -3.67
C ASN A 25 13.96 -13.89 -2.84
N PRO A 26 15.09 -13.81 -2.11
CA PRO A 26 15.37 -12.65 -1.26
C PRO A 26 15.44 -11.32 -2.03
N ASP A 27 15.97 -11.33 -3.25
CA ASP A 27 16.04 -10.12 -4.06
C ASP A 27 14.66 -9.62 -4.44
N ALA A 28 13.78 -10.54 -4.83
CA ALA A 28 12.39 -10.18 -5.15
C ALA A 28 11.68 -9.60 -3.93
N ALA A 29 11.92 -10.18 -2.74
CA ALA A 29 11.34 -9.67 -1.50
C ALA A 29 11.77 -8.22 -1.24
N LYS A 30 13.05 -7.91 -1.41
CA LYS A 30 13.55 -6.54 -1.23
C LYS A 30 12.95 -5.58 -2.26
N ARG A 31 12.89 -6.01 -3.53
CA ARG A 31 12.32 -5.18 -4.59
C ARG A 31 10.82 -4.92 -4.36
N ALA A 32 10.09 -5.91 -3.85
CA ALA A 32 8.67 -5.75 -3.54
C ALA A 32 8.46 -4.67 -2.47
N VAL A 33 9.23 -4.72 -1.39
CA VAL A 33 9.15 -3.71 -0.33
C VAL A 33 9.48 -2.33 -0.88
N GLN A 34 10.52 -2.22 -1.69
CA GLN A 34 10.89 -0.94 -2.32
C GLN A 34 9.78 -0.43 -3.23
N ALA A 35 9.18 -1.31 -4.03
CA ALA A 35 8.09 -0.93 -4.93
C ALA A 35 6.89 -0.38 -4.16
N ILE A 36 6.54 -1.03 -3.05
CA ILE A 36 5.45 -0.56 -2.20
C ILE A 36 5.78 0.82 -1.61
N ARG A 37 6.95 0.96 -1.03
CA ARG A 37 7.35 2.22 -0.38
C ARG A 37 7.43 3.37 -1.37
N GLN A 38 8.04 3.14 -2.53
CA GLN A 38 8.15 4.17 -3.56
C GLN A 38 6.81 4.46 -4.21
N GLY A 39 6.00 3.42 -4.41
CA GLY A 39 4.70 3.57 -5.07
C GLY A 39 3.71 4.41 -4.29
N VAL A 40 3.81 4.45 -2.95
CA VAL A 40 2.91 5.29 -2.14
C VAL A 40 3.41 6.72 -2.01
N LYS A 41 4.66 7.00 -2.32
CA LYS A 41 5.21 8.36 -2.16
C LYS A 41 4.50 9.39 -3.02
N VAL A 42 4.01 8.99 -4.18
CA VAL A 42 3.27 9.90 -5.05
C VAL A 42 2.05 10.49 -4.34
N LEU A 43 1.50 9.78 -3.36
CA LEU A 43 0.34 10.23 -2.61
C LEU A 43 0.64 11.43 -1.70
N GLU A 44 1.89 11.70 -1.41
CA GLU A 44 2.28 12.92 -0.69
C GLU A 44 1.95 14.17 -1.49
N GLN A 45 2.11 14.10 -2.80
CA GLN A 45 1.82 15.20 -3.71
C GLN A 45 0.39 15.20 -4.20
N GLN A 46 -0.19 14.01 -4.41
CA GLN A 46 -1.50 13.83 -5.00
C GLN A 46 -2.31 12.81 -4.21
N PRO A 47 -2.81 13.19 -3.02
CA PRO A 47 -3.50 12.22 -2.16
C PRO A 47 -4.76 11.60 -2.79
N GLY A 48 -5.40 12.30 -3.71
CA GLY A 48 -6.64 11.84 -4.34
C GLY A 48 -6.46 10.88 -5.50
N LEU A 49 -5.24 10.43 -5.80
CA LEU A 49 -4.99 9.55 -6.95
C LEU A 49 -5.65 8.18 -6.83
N GLY A 50 -5.75 7.64 -5.63
CA GLY A 50 -6.38 6.34 -5.43
C GLY A 50 -7.86 6.38 -5.78
N ARG A 51 -8.41 5.21 -6.14
CA ARG A 51 -9.83 5.10 -6.45
C ARG A 51 -10.65 5.05 -5.16
N LEU A 52 -11.87 5.52 -5.23
CA LEU A 52 -12.83 5.46 -4.13
C LEU A 52 -13.09 3.98 -3.79
N VAL A 53 -13.32 3.74 -2.50
CA VAL A 53 -13.64 2.40 -2.01
C VAL A 53 -15.16 2.27 -1.88
N HIS A 54 -15.72 1.20 -2.46
CA HIS A 54 -17.15 0.96 -2.41
C HIS A 54 -17.66 0.90 -0.96
N ASP A 55 -18.75 1.59 -0.70
CA ASP A 55 -19.41 1.64 0.61
C ASP A 55 -18.58 2.25 1.74
N MET A 56 -17.54 3.02 1.40
CA MET A 56 -16.75 3.73 2.40
C MET A 56 -16.77 5.23 2.11
N ASP A 57 -16.46 6.01 3.13
CA ASP A 57 -16.31 7.46 3.04
C ASP A 57 -15.28 7.82 1.97
N ASP A 58 -15.44 8.99 1.31
CA ASP A 58 -14.55 9.46 0.26
C ASP A 58 -13.11 9.66 0.71
N ALA A 59 -12.86 9.73 2.01
CA ALA A 59 -11.51 9.82 2.53
C ALA A 59 -10.71 8.53 2.32
N PHE A 60 -11.39 7.39 2.16
CA PHE A 60 -10.73 6.09 1.95
C PHE A 60 -10.50 5.85 0.48
N ARG A 61 -9.30 5.42 0.14
CA ARG A 61 -8.89 5.17 -1.23
C ARG A 61 -8.06 3.91 -1.34
N ASP A 62 -8.10 3.28 -2.51
CA ASP A 62 -7.23 2.16 -2.86
C ASP A 62 -6.29 2.58 -3.98
N TRP A 63 -5.01 2.28 -3.81
CA TRP A 63 -3.96 2.60 -4.77
C TRP A 63 -3.22 1.33 -5.18
N ILE A 64 -3.13 1.10 -6.49
CA ILE A 64 -2.48 -0.10 -7.04
C ILE A 64 -0.99 0.16 -7.20
N ILE A 65 -0.18 -0.77 -6.70
CA ILE A 65 1.27 -0.76 -6.87
C ILE A 65 1.62 -1.89 -7.84
N ASP A 66 2.19 -1.51 -8.97
CA ASP A 66 2.64 -2.50 -9.96
C ASP A 66 3.92 -3.17 -9.49
N PHE A 67 3.86 -4.48 -9.34
CA PHE A 67 5.03 -5.30 -9.05
C PHE A 67 4.69 -6.75 -9.33
N GLY A 68 5.36 -7.35 -10.32
CA GLY A 68 4.97 -8.69 -10.75
C GLY A 68 3.56 -8.69 -11.30
N ASP A 69 2.88 -9.81 -11.19
CA ASP A 69 1.50 -9.97 -11.68
C ASP A 69 0.69 -10.69 -10.61
N PRO A 70 -0.34 -10.03 -10.03
CA PRO A 70 -0.90 -8.72 -10.40
C PRO A 70 -0.37 -7.52 -9.62
N GLY A 71 0.50 -7.68 -8.62
CA GLY A 71 1.00 -6.58 -7.81
C GLY A 71 0.28 -6.42 -6.48
N TYR A 72 0.35 -5.22 -5.91
CA TYR A 72 -0.17 -4.93 -4.57
C TYR A 72 -1.26 -3.87 -4.61
N VAL A 73 -2.10 -3.86 -3.58
CA VAL A 73 -3.06 -2.79 -3.38
C VAL A 73 -2.87 -2.22 -1.97
N VAL A 74 -2.88 -0.90 -1.91
CA VAL A 74 -2.69 -0.15 -0.67
C VAL A 74 -3.97 0.61 -0.38
N ARG A 75 -4.58 0.35 0.79
CA ARG A 75 -5.71 1.15 1.24
C ARG A 75 -5.21 2.22 2.16
N TYR A 76 -5.66 3.46 1.93
CA TYR A 76 -5.25 4.60 2.74
C TYR A 76 -6.44 5.51 3.01
N ARG A 77 -6.25 6.39 3.99
CA ARG A 77 -7.25 7.39 4.34
C ARG A 77 -6.61 8.76 4.29
N ILE A 78 -7.31 9.69 3.64
CA ILE A 78 -6.90 11.10 3.60
C ILE A 78 -7.51 11.81 4.80
N ASN A 79 -6.70 12.55 5.56
CA ASN A 79 -7.17 13.31 6.69
C ASN A 79 -6.38 14.61 6.77
N HIS A 80 -7.01 15.71 6.35
CA HIS A 80 -6.34 17.03 6.27
C HIS A 80 -5.07 16.92 5.45
N GLN A 81 -3.92 17.17 6.07
CA GLN A 81 -2.63 17.12 5.39
C GLN A 81 -1.89 15.80 5.63
N GLN A 82 -2.62 14.75 5.90
CA GLN A 82 -2.05 13.43 6.15
C GLN A 82 -2.64 12.38 5.23
N VAL A 83 -1.79 11.43 4.85
CA VAL A 83 -2.20 10.21 4.15
C VAL A 83 -1.78 9.06 5.06
N MET A 84 -2.77 8.38 5.63
CA MET A 84 -2.54 7.24 6.52
C MET A 84 -2.64 5.95 5.74
N ILE A 85 -1.54 5.23 5.63
CA ILE A 85 -1.52 3.92 4.99
C ILE A 85 -2.08 2.91 5.99
N LEU A 86 -3.19 2.26 5.63
CA LEU A 86 -3.93 1.41 6.55
C LEU A 86 -3.66 -0.07 6.35
N VAL A 87 -3.66 -0.52 5.10
CA VAL A 87 -3.59 -1.94 4.75
C VAL A 87 -2.79 -2.09 3.47
N VAL A 88 -1.93 -3.11 3.41
CA VAL A 88 -1.21 -3.48 2.19
C VAL A 88 -1.48 -4.96 1.92
N ARG A 89 -1.96 -5.28 0.73
CA ARG A 89 -2.28 -6.65 0.33
C ARG A 89 -1.73 -6.94 -1.05
N HIS A 90 -1.37 -8.19 -1.29
CA HIS A 90 -1.22 -8.68 -2.64
C HIS A 90 -2.61 -8.76 -3.26
N GLN A 91 -2.75 -8.44 -4.54
CA GLN A 91 -4.07 -8.36 -5.16
C GLN A 91 -4.83 -9.70 -5.18
N LYS A 92 -4.12 -10.82 -5.01
CA LYS A 92 -4.75 -12.14 -4.93
C LYS A 92 -5.19 -12.53 -3.54
N GLU A 93 -4.85 -11.75 -2.52
CA GLU A 93 -5.28 -12.06 -1.16
C GLU A 93 -6.77 -11.80 -1.00
N VAL A 94 -7.42 -12.67 -0.22
CA VAL A 94 -8.85 -12.58 0.04
C VAL A 94 -9.10 -11.58 1.18
N GLY A 95 -10.25 -10.92 1.15
CA GLY A 95 -10.69 -10.07 2.25
C GLY A 95 -10.27 -8.62 2.16
N PHE A 96 -9.90 -8.18 0.98
CA PHE A 96 -9.54 -6.77 0.78
C PHE A 96 -10.72 -5.97 0.23
#